data_bca605bab3ccb7b238145e81644ef216
#
_entry.id   bca605bab3ccb7b238145e81644ef216
#
_cell.length_a   1.000
_cell.length_b   1.000
_cell.length_c   1.000
_cell.angle_alpha   90.00
_cell.angle_beta   90.00
_cell.angle_gamma   90.00
#
_symmetry.space_group_name_H-M   'P 1'
#
loop_
_entity.id
_entity.type
_entity.pdbx_description
1 polymer ?
#
loop_
_entity_poly.entity_id
_entity_poly.type
_entity_poly.pdbx_seq_one_letter_code
_entity_poly.pdbx_strand_id
1 'polypeptide(L)'
;MGRYFSAKIINNLPLNNKTSLLSIEPSEQVINPEPGQFYMIEVGNSYDPLLKRPFSYFRKTEEGIQFLYTIKGKGTLLMKDFKQGKNINIIGPLGTGYPKPERGYIPLLIAGGMGIASIFSLVEKLSKKVYVLYGARNKDEILILDELKGLTDELIISTDDGSLGERGTVIDVLNDFLTRHSSPSRKLSGFGITRHSLYACGPKPMLEAVSKIAIDKDIKGYVSLEENMACGFGACLGCAVKTINGYKRVCKEGPVFPIEEIVW
;
A
#
# COMPACT_ATOMS: atom_id res chain seq x y z
N MET A 1 8.44 18.13 -0.09
CA MET A 1 7.92 18.37 1.28
C MET A 1 6.39 18.50 1.17
N GLY A 2 5.63 17.76 2.00
CA GLY A 2 4.17 17.80 1.94
C GLY A 2 3.61 19.20 2.19
N ARG A 3 2.48 19.50 1.56
CA ARG A 3 1.78 20.79 1.72
C ARG A 3 0.48 20.59 2.51
N TYR A 4 0.06 21.63 3.20
CA TYR A 4 -1.30 21.72 3.74
C TYR A 4 -2.18 22.42 2.71
N PHE A 5 -3.30 21.81 2.35
CA PHE A 5 -4.23 22.35 1.36
C PHE A 5 -5.66 21.91 1.65
N SER A 6 -6.62 22.64 1.08
CA SER A 6 -8.02 22.25 1.07
C SER A 6 -8.30 21.40 -0.16
N ALA A 7 -9.22 20.46 -0.03
CA ALA A 7 -9.71 19.67 -1.16
C ALA A 7 -11.23 19.51 -1.08
N LYS A 8 -11.87 19.49 -2.23
CA LYS A 8 -13.30 19.24 -2.36
C LYS A 8 -13.56 17.75 -2.55
N ILE A 9 -14.51 17.18 -1.85
CA ILE A 9 -14.93 15.81 -2.07
C ILE A 9 -15.69 15.73 -3.38
N ILE A 10 -15.18 14.93 -4.32
CA ILE A 10 -15.84 14.61 -5.59
C ILE A 10 -16.85 13.49 -5.32
N ASN A 11 -16.39 12.43 -4.66
CA ASN A 11 -17.19 11.24 -4.43
C ASN A 11 -16.68 10.46 -3.21
N ASN A 12 -17.56 9.66 -2.61
CA ASN A 12 -17.23 8.76 -1.52
C ASN A 12 -18.06 7.48 -1.68
N LEU A 13 -17.55 6.55 -2.50
CA LEU A 13 -18.27 5.37 -2.94
C LEU A 13 -18.05 4.19 -1.99
N PRO A 14 -19.09 3.61 -1.39
CA PRO A 14 -18.96 2.34 -0.70
C PRO A 14 -18.68 1.23 -1.71
N LEU A 15 -17.59 0.49 -1.51
CA LEU A 15 -17.25 -0.71 -2.29
C LEU A 15 -17.86 -1.97 -1.68
N ASN A 16 -17.94 -1.99 -0.35
CA ASN A 16 -18.63 -3.00 0.43
C ASN A 16 -19.07 -2.42 1.79
N ASN A 17 -19.56 -3.25 2.70
CA ASN A 17 -20.06 -2.80 4.01
C ASN A 17 -19.00 -2.11 4.89
N LYS A 18 -17.71 -2.33 4.64
CA LYS A 18 -16.59 -1.84 5.46
C LYS A 18 -15.61 -0.96 4.71
N THR A 19 -15.64 -0.92 3.40
CA THR A 19 -14.62 -0.26 2.58
C THR A 19 -15.24 0.74 1.64
N SER A 20 -14.61 1.91 1.51
CA SER A 20 -15.05 2.96 0.61
C SER A 20 -13.86 3.52 -0.18
N LEU A 21 -14.17 4.10 -1.35
CA LEU A 21 -13.25 4.84 -2.21
C LEU A 21 -13.61 6.32 -2.13
N LEU A 22 -12.72 7.11 -1.53
CA LEU A 22 -12.84 8.56 -1.44
C LEU A 22 -12.09 9.21 -2.61
N SER A 23 -12.77 10.05 -3.40
CA SER A 23 -12.19 10.86 -4.46
C SER A 23 -12.25 12.34 -4.07
N ILE A 24 -11.13 13.03 -4.20
CA ILE A 24 -11.00 14.45 -3.87
C ILE A 24 -10.38 15.25 -5.00
N GLU A 25 -10.80 16.50 -5.13
CA GLU A 25 -10.21 17.51 -6.01
C GLU A 25 -9.45 18.51 -5.14
N PRO A 26 -8.10 18.57 -5.23
CA PRO A 26 -7.32 19.60 -4.54
C PRO A 26 -7.69 21.00 -5.04
N SER A 27 -7.80 21.98 -4.12
CA SER A 27 -8.13 23.39 -4.45
C SER A 27 -6.97 24.12 -5.14
N GLU A 28 -5.80 23.55 -5.13
CA GLU A 28 -4.59 24.09 -5.76
C GLU A 28 -3.78 22.99 -6.44
N GLN A 29 -2.84 23.37 -7.30
CA GLN A 29 -1.94 22.40 -7.92
C GLN A 29 -1.04 21.76 -6.86
N VAL A 30 -1.25 20.46 -6.64
CA VAL A 30 -0.45 19.66 -5.70
C VAL A 30 0.67 18.92 -6.42
N ILE A 31 1.74 18.64 -5.66
CA ILE A 31 2.84 17.80 -6.13
C ILE A 31 2.30 16.41 -6.48
N ASN A 32 2.70 15.86 -7.61
CA ASN A 32 2.33 14.50 -7.98
C ASN A 32 2.85 13.51 -6.92
N PRO A 33 1.97 12.71 -6.31
CA PRO A 33 2.41 11.72 -5.34
C PRO A 33 3.18 10.60 -6.01
N GLU A 34 4.12 10.04 -5.26
CA GLU A 34 4.82 8.82 -5.63
C GLU A 34 4.13 7.61 -4.99
N PRO A 35 4.10 6.43 -5.65
CA PRO A 35 3.60 5.20 -5.04
C PRO A 35 4.25 4.93 -3.70
N GLY A 36 3.44 4.52 -2.72
CA GLY A 36 3.89 4.30 -1.34
C GLY A 36 3.79 5.52 -0.44
N GLN A 37 3.64 6.73 -0.97
CA GLN A 37 3.34 7.91 -0.16
C GLN A 37 1.92 7.89 0.40
N PHE A 38 1.65 8.76 1.36
CA PHE A 38 0.36 8.86 2.03
C PHE A 38 -0.05 10.32 2.25
N TYR A 39 -1.27 10.50 2.74
CA TYR A 39 -1.82 11.81 3.11
C TYR A 39 -2.47 11.75 4.49
N MET A 40 -2.38 12.84 5.24
CA MET A 40 -3.11 13.03 6.48
C MET A 40 -4.42 13.77 6.17
N ILE A 41 -5.55 13.09 6.32
CA ILE A 41 -6.88 13.63 5.99
C ILE A 41 -7.63 14.01 7.26
N GLU A 42 -8.22 15.20 7.25
CA GLU A 42 -9.12 15.66 8.30
C GLU A 42 -10.43 14.87 8.26
N VAL A 43 -10.81 14.30 9.40
CA VAL A 43 -11.95 13.38 9.49
C VAL A 43 -13.17 13.97 10.20
N GLY A 44 -13.06 15.19 10.72
CA GLY A 44 -14.15 15.89 11.40
C GLY A 44 -13.84 17.35 11.61
N ASN A 45 -14.86 18.16 11.92
CA ASN A 45 -14.75 19.61 12.13
C ASN A 45 -14.71 19.95 13.64
N SER A 46 -14.47 18.98 14.51
CA SER A 46 -14.51 19.15 15.97
C SER A 46 -13.21 18.66 16.61
N TYR A 47 -13.07 18.93 17.90
CA TYR A 47 -11.94 18.43 18.70
C TYR A 47 -11.95 16.91 18.92
N ASP A 48 -13.00 16.20 18.51
CA ASP A 48 -13.12 14.75 18.66
C ASP A 48 -13.71 14.09 17.40
N PRO A 49 -12.89 13.48 16.58
CA PRO A 49 -11.44 13.25 16.74
C PRO A 49 -10.60 14.46 16.29
N LEU A 50 -9.65 14.88 17.13
CA LEU A 50 -8.76 16.00 16.87
C LEU A 50 -7.77 15.72 15.73
N LEU A 51 -7.20 14.51 15.72
CA LEU A 51 -6.10 14.17 14.81
C LEU A 51 -6.62 13.78 13.43
N LYS A 52 -5.89 14.21 12.40
CA LYS A 52 -6.03 13.68 11.04
C LYS A 52 -5.69 12.19 10.99
N ARG A 53 -6.11 11.51 9.94
CA ARG A 53 -5.80 10.08 9.74
C ARG A 53 -4.94 9.88 8.50
N PRO A 54 -3.94 8.99 8.57
CA PRO A 54 -3.12 8.65 7.42
C PRO A 54 -3.87 7.70 6.48
N PHE A 55 -3.80 8.00 5.18
CA PHE A 55 -4.30 7.14 4.12
C PHE A 55 -3.27 7.04 3.03
N SER A 56 -2.96 5.83 2.62
CA SER A 56 -2.07 5.57 1.49
C SER A 56 -2.62 6.21 0.22
N TYR A 57 -1.74 6.81 -0.55
CA TYR A 57 -2.05 7.22 -1.91
C TYR A 57 -2.45 5.98 -2.73
N PHE A 58 -3.66 6.00 -3.27
CA PHE A 58 -4.18 4.89 -4.06
C PHE A 58 -3.98 5.14 -5.55
N ARG A 59 -4.55 6.23 -6.06
CA ARG A 59 -4.52 6.58 -7.49
C ARG A 59 -4.69 8.08 -7.70
N LYS A 60 -4.13 8.58 -8.81
CA LYS A 60 -4.47 9.90 -9.36
C LYS A 60 -5.26 9.70 -10.66
N THR A 61 -6.39 10.39 -10.76
CA THR A 61 -7.23 10.46 -11.96
C THR A 61 -7.16 11.87 -12.54
N GLU A 62 -7.81 12.09 -13.68
CA GLU A 62 -7.98 13.43 -14.25
C GLU A 62 -8.76 14.35 -13.30
N GLU A 63 -9.72 13.81 -12.56
CA GLU A 63 -10.56 14.54 -11.63
C GLU A 63 -9.87 14.85 -10.28
N GLY A 64 -8.86 14.07 -9.88
CA GLY A 64 -8.21 14.29 -8.59
C GLY A 64 -7.48 13.08 -8.02
N ILE A 65 -7.45 12.99 -6.70
CA ILE A 65 -6.74 11.95 -5.94
C ILE A 65 -7.75 11.03 -5.27
N GLN A 66 -7.45 9.73 -5.29
CA GLN A 66 -8.28 8.71 -4.68
C GLN A 66 -7.59 8.03 -3.50
N PHE A 67 -8.39 7.69 -2.49
CA PHE A 67 -8.00 6.96 -1.29
C PHE A 67 -8.96 5.81 -1.05
N LEU A 68 -8.39 4.62 -0.92
CA LEU A 68 -9.13 3.44 -0.49
C LEU A 68 -9.03 3.33 1.03
N TYR A 69 -10.15 3.18 1.74
CA TYR A 69 -10.14 3.12 3.19
C TYR A 69 -11.17 2.17 3.77
N THR A 70 -10.82 1.60 4.93
CA THR A 70 -11.73 0.75 5.70
C THR A 70 -12.32 1.52 6.88
N ILE A 71 -13.62 1.34 7.13
CA ILE A 71 -14.32 1.86 8.30
C ILE A 71 -13.92 1.00 9.50
N LYS A 72 -13.02 1.55 10.34
CA LYS A 72 -12.41 0.80 11.46
C LYS A 72 -12.62 1.47 12.83
N GLY A 73 -12.83 2.78 12.85
CA GLY A 73 -12.98 3.54 14.08
C GLY A 73 -13.69 4.86 13.85
N LYS A 74 -13.81 5.70 14.91
CA LYS A 74 -14.58 6.94 14.90
C LYS A 74 -14.28 7.85 13.69
N GLY A 75 -13.00 8.08 13.39
CA GLY A 75 -12.62 8.95 12.27
C GLY A 75 -13.11 8.44 10.92
N THR A 76 -12.87 7.16 10.60
CA THR A 76 -13.32 6.56 9.34
C THR A 76 -14.84 6.36 9.28
N LEU A 77 -15.50 6.23 10.45
CA LEU A 77 -16.96 6.24 10.51
C LEU A 77 -17.54 7.61 10.13
N LEU A 78 -16.94 8.71 10.61
CA LEU A 78 -17.32 10.05 10.18
C LEU A 78 -17.04 10.31 8.70
N MET A 79 -15.94 9.75 8.16
CA MET A 79 -15.64 9.85 6.75
C MET A 79 -16.67 9.16 5.86
N LYS A 80 -17.29 8.06 6.34
CA LYS A 80 -18.37 7.37 5.61
C LYS A 80 -19.49 8.33 5.21
N ASP A 81 -19.76 9.32 6.05
CA ASP A 81 -20.85 10.29 5.84
C ASP A 81 -20.42 11.54 5.07
N PHE A 82 -19.20 11.57 4.56
CA PHE A 82 -18.71 12.67 3.74
C PHE A 82 -19.54 12.81 2.46
N LYS A 83 -20.06 14.01 2.24
CA LYS A 83 -20.90 14.32 1.08
C LYS A 83 -20.09 14.98 -0.02
N GLN A 84 -20.48 14.73 -1.25
CA GLN A 84 -19.97 15.46 -2.42
C GLN A 84 -20.08 16.98 -2.20
N GLY A 85 -19.04 17.70 -2.62
CA GLY A 85 -18.96 19.15 -2.49
C GLY A 85 -18.44 19.65 -1.16
N LYS A 86 -18.31 18.79 -0.12
CA LYS A 86 -17.71 19.17 1.16
C LYS A 86 -16.22 19.43 1.00
N ASN A 87 -15.73 20.51 1.61
CA ASN A 87 -14.29 20.77 1.72
C ASN A 87 -13.70 20.08 2.94
N ILE A 88 -12.50 19.55 2.78
CA ILE A 88 -11.71 18.92 3.85
C ILE A 88 -10.27 19.41 3.78
N ASN A 89 -9.58 19.42 4.90
CA ASN A 89 -8.17 19.81 4.98
C ASN A 89 -7.25 18.59 4.96
N ILE A 90 -6.19 18.68 4.18
CA ILE A 90 -5.28 17.56 3.90
C ILE A 90 -3.84 18.03 4.04
N ILE A 91 -2.97 17.14 4.47
CA ILE A 91 -1.51 17.34 4.43
C ILE A 91 -0.92 16.23 3.56
N GLY A 92 -0.18 16.58 2.53
CA GLY A 92 0.46 15.60 1.66
C GLY A 92 1.05 16.17 0.37
N PRO A 93 1.65 15.32 -0.46
CA PRO A 93 2.03 13.93 -0.16
C PRO A 93 3.13 13.87 0.89
N LEU A 94 3.14 12.82 1.71
CA LEU A 94 4.04 12.63 2.84
C LEU A 94 4.79 11.31 2.73
N GLY A 95 5.95 11.24 3.39
CA GLY A 95 6.78 10.05 3.44
C GLY A 95 7.56 9.77 2.15
N THR A 96 8.28 8.66 2.16
CA THR A 96 9.12 8.16 1.07
C THR A 96 8.38 7.08 0.31
N GLY A 97 8.31 7.19 -1.02
CA GLY A 97 7.67 6.20 -1.87
C GLY A 97 8.53 4.98 -2.17
N TYR A 98 7.96 4.01 -2.88
CA TYR A 98 8.69 2.83 -3.34
C TYR A 98 9.78 3.22 -4.34
N PRO A 99 11.01 2.72 -4.17
CA PRO A 99 12.04 2.89 -5.17
C PRO A 99 11.69 2.09 -6.44
N LYS A 100 12.20 2.55 -7.57
CA LYS A 100 12.04 1.82 -8.83
C LYS A 100 12.79 0.49 -8.78
N PRO A 101 12.26 -0.57 -9.40
CA PRO A 101 12.98 -1.82 -9.55
C PRO A 101 14.31 -1.61 -10.27
N GLU A 102 15.33 -2.33 -9.86
CA GLU A 102 16.63 -2.35 -10.57
C GLU A 102 16.44 -2.92 -12.00
N ARG A 103 17.27 -2.45 -12.91
CA ARG A 103 17.23 -2.93 -14.30
C ARG A 103 17.49 -4.44 -14.35
N GLY A 104 16.60 -5.18 -15.00
CA GLY A 104 16.67 -6.63 -15.11
C GLY A 104 16.00 -7.40 -13.98
N TYR A 105 15.42 -6.71 -12.99
CA TYR A 105 14.59 -7.34 -11.97
C TYR A 105 13.11 -7.24 -12.33
N ILE A 106 12.37 -8.30 -12.01
CA ILE A 106 10.90 -8.31 -12.16
C ILE A 106 10.27 -7.96 -10.81
N PRO A 107 9.39 -6.94 -10.76
CA PRO A 107 8.68 -6.60 -9.53
C PRO A 107 7.74 -7.71 -9.09
N LEU A 108 7.92 -8.16 -7.84
CA LEU A 108 7.00 -9.05 -7.12
C LEU A 108 6.31 -8.26 -6.03
N LEU A 109 5.04 -7.98 -6.22
CA LEU A 109 4.25 -7.11 -5.36
C LEU A 109 3.35 -7.96 -4.48
N ILE A 110 3.39 -7.74 -3.16
CA ILE A 110 2.65 -8.55 -2.18
C ILE A 110 1.72 -7.63 -1.39
N ALA A 111 0.42 -7.89 -1.48
CA ALA A 111 -0.60 -7.14 -0.76
C ALA A 111 -1.34 -8.03 0.25
N GLY A 112 -1.53 -7.51 1.46
CA GLY A 112 -2.42 -8.12 2.46
C GLY A 112 -3.58 -7.20 2.80
N GLY A 113 -4.81 -7.61 2.53
CA GLY A 113 -6.01 -6.82 2.80
C GLY A 113 -5.91 -5.40 2.23
N MET A 114 -6.04 -4.38 3.09
CA MET A 114 -5.97 -2.96 2.69
C MET A 114 -4.58 -2.50 2.21
N GLY A 115 -3.52 -3.30 2.39
CA GLY A 115 -2.21 -3.01 1.82
C GLY A 115 -2.24 -2.87 0.29
N ILE A 116 -3.28 -3.41 -0.35
CA ILE A 116 -3.52 -3.23 -1.78
C ILE A 116 -3.63 -1.74 -2.17
N ALA A 117 -4.09 -0.86 -1.30
CA ALA A 117 -4.20 0.57 -1.60
C ALA A 117 -2.83 1.20 -1.91
N SER A 118 -1.80 0.81 -1.16
CA SER A 118 -0.43 1.27 -1.40
C SER A 118 0.22 0.57 -2.61
N ILE A 119 0.03 -0.74 -2.73
CA ILE A 119 0.60 -1.56 -3.81
C ILE A 119 0.01 -1.19 -5.17
N PHE A 120 -1.28 -0.89 -5.25
CA PHE A 120 -1.95 -0.56 -6.50
C PHE A 120 -1.33 0.64 -7.21
N SER A 121 -1.00 1.70 -6.48
CA SER A 121 -0.31 2.87 -7.06
C SER A 121 1.04 2.51 -7.71
N LEU A 122 1.73 1.50 -7.16
CA LEU A 122 2.97 0.99 -7.75
C LEU A 122 2.70 0.14 -9.00
N VAL A 123 1.65 -0.70 -8.99
CA VAL A 123 1.21 -1.48 -10.18
C VAL A 123 0.94 -0.53 -11.35
N GLU A 124 0.12 0.51 -11.14
CA GLU A 124 -0.18 1.50 -12.20
C GLU A 124 1.08 2.18 -12.74
N LYS A 125 2.01 2.56 -11.86
CA LYS A 125 3.23 3.25 -12.27
C LYS A 125 4.19 2.36 -13.06
N LEU A 126 4.27 1.09 -12.73
CA LEU A 126 5.16 0.13 -13.38
C LEU A 126 4.63 -0.34 -14.74
N SER A 127 3.32 -0.46 -14.89
CA SER A 127 2.55 -0.75 -16.12
C SER A 127 3.06 -1.86 -17.04
N LYS A 128 4.05 -2.68 -16.63
CA LYS A 128 4.58 -3.81 -17.43
C LYS A 128 5.30 -4.82 -16.53
N LYS A 129 5.08 -6.12 -16.81
CA LYS A 129 5.80 -7.26 -16.21
C LYS A 129 5.85 -7.19 -14.69
N VAL A 130 4.68 -7.13 -14.05
CA VAL A 130 4.55 -7.18 -12.61
C VAL A 130 3.80 -8.44 -12.19
N TYR A 131 4.30 -9.08 -11.15
CA TYR A 131 3.61 -10.17 -10.48
C TYR A 131 2.97 -9.64 -9.19
N VAL A 132 1.71 -9.96 -8.98
CA VAL A 132 0.97 -9.54 -7.78
C VAL A 132 0.44 -10.75 -7.04
N LEU A 133 0.81 -10.87 -5.78
CA LEU A 133 0.23 -11.82 -4.83
C LEU A 133 -0.65 -11.02 -3.88
N TYR A 134 -1.95 -11.31 -3.86
CA TYR A 134 -2.89 -10.56 -3.04
C TYR A 134 -3.69 -11.49 -2.13
N GLY A 135 -3.47 -11.38 -0.82
CA GLY A 135 -4.15 -12.17 0.19
C GLY A 135 -5.14 -11.36 1.02
N ALA A 136 -6.24 -12.00 1.42
CA ALA A 136 -7.22 -11.46 2.34
C ALA A 136 -7.88 -12.58 3.16
N ARG A 137 -8.69 -12.25 4.16
CA ARG A 137 -9.40 -13.27 4.97
C ARG A 137 -10.49 -13.98 4.18
N ASN A 138 -11.16 -13.26 3.30
CA ASN A 138 -12.27 -13.78 2.47
C ASN A 138 -12.43 -12.93 1.21
N LYS A 139 -13.29 -13.39 0.29
CA LYS A 139 -13.56 -12.72 -0.99
C LYS A 139 -14.06 -11.28 -0.88
N ASP A 140 -14.78 -10.93 0.18
CA ASP A 140 -15.36 -9.59 0.35
C ASP A 140 -14.27 -8.54 0.69
N GLU A 141 -13.09 -9.00 1.13
CA GLU A 141 -11.92 -8.17 1.38
C GLU A 141 -10.97 -8.07 0.18
N ILE A 142 -11.22 -8.83 -0.89
CA ILE A 142 -10.50 -8.69 -2.17
C ILE A 142 -11.15 -7.56 -2.97
N LEU A 143 -10.40 -6.48 -3.13
CA LEU A 143 -10.88 -5.25 -3.76
C LEU A 143 -10.22 -5.05 -5.13
N ILE A 144 -10.86 -4.27 -6.00
CA ILE A 144 -10.28 -3.81 -7.28
C ILE A 144 -9.68 -4.93 -8.17
N LEU A 145 -10.26 -6.11 -8.08
CA LEU A 145 -9.73 -7.31 -8.74
C LEU A 145 -9.66 -7.17 -10.28
N ASP A 146 -10.71 -6.62 -10.88
CA ASP A 146 -10.78 -6.51 -12.34
C ASP A 146 -9.78 -5.48 -12.88
N GLU A 147 -9.51 -4.42 -12.12
CA GLU A 147 -8.50 -3.43 -12.45
C GLU A 147 -7.09 -4.02 -12.36
N LEU A 148 -6.80 -4.82 -11.32
CA LEU A 148 -5.53 -5.51 -11.17
C LEU A 148 -5.26 -6.50 -12.31
N LYS A 149 -6.27 -7.27 -12.74
CA LYS A 149 -6.15 -8.21 -13.88
C LYS A 149 -5.71 -7.53 -15.17
N GLY A 150 -6.15 -6.28 -15.38
CA GLY A 150 -5.80 -5.50 -16.56
C GLY A 150 -4.37 -4.93 -16.54
N LEU A 151 -3.70 -4.92 -15.38
CA LEU A 151 -2.43 -4.23 -15.16
C LEU A 151 -1.26 -5.18 -14.83
N THR A 152 -1.53 -6.47 -14.63
CA THR A 152 -0.54 -7.45 -14.15
C THR A 152 -0.32 -8.57 -15.13
N ASP A 153 0.90 -9.09 -15.22
CA ASP A 153 1.21 -10.28 -16.02
C ASP A 153 0.73 -11.56 -15.32
N GLU A 154 0.85 -11.60 -14.00
CA GLU A 154 0.37 -12.70 -13.18
C GLU A 154 -0.22 -12.13 -11.90
N LEU A 155 -1.46 -12.49 -11.62
CA LEU A 155 -2.19 -12.14 -10.40
C LEU A 155 -2.63 -13.41 -9.70
N ILE A 156 -2.08 -13.65 -8.52
CA ILE A 156 -2.48 -14.79 -7.69
C ILE A 156 -3.22 -14.23 -6.46
N ILE A 157 -4.44 -14.69 -6.29
CA ILE A 157 -5.30 -14.35 -5.16
C ILE A 157 -5.32 -15.50 -4.17
N SER A 158 -5.24 -15.19 -2.87
CA SER A 158 -5.51 -16.16 -1.81
C SER A 158 -6.50 -15.61 -0.80
N THR A 159 -7.32 -16.50 -0.24
CA THR A 159 -8.18 -16.17 0.89
C THR A 159 -8.04 -17.23 1.98
N ASP A 160 -7.98 -16.78 3.25
CA ASP A 160 -7.80 -17.69 4.38
C ASP A 160 -8.90 -18.76 4.41
N ASP A 161 -10.14 -18.39 4.08
CA ASP A 161 -11.30 -19.27 4.04
C ASP A 161 -11.48 -20.05 2.72
N GLY A 162 -10.70 -19.74 1.68
CA GLY A 162 -10.81 -20.35 0.35
C GLY A 162 -12.01 -19.87 -0.48
N SER A 163 -12.64 -18.76 -0.10
CA SER A 163 -13.82 -18.23 -0.80
C SER A 163 -13.49 -17.61 -2.17
N LEU A 164 -12.22 -17.28 -2.44
CA LEU A 164 -11.73 -16.81 -3.74
C LEU A 164 -10.23 -17.12 -3.88
N GLY A 165 -9.85 -17.63 -5.06
CA GLY A 165 -8.46 -17.97 -5.37
C GLY A 165 -7.95 -19.20 -4.61
N GLU A 166 -6.68 -19.19 -4.24
CA GLU A 166 -6.06 -20.26 -3.46
C GLU A 166 -6.50 -20.18 -2.00
N ARG A 167 -6.74 -21.32 -1.36
CA ARG A 167 -7.04 -21.36 0.08
C ARG A 167 -5.74 -21.27 0.87
N GLY A 168 -5.63 -20.29 1.75
CA GLY A 168 -4.46 -20.06 2.59
C GLY A 168 -4.03 -18.61 2.61
N THR A 169 -2.89 -18.35 3.23
CA THR A 169 -2.34 -17.02 3.36
C THR A 169 -1.54 -16.62 2.12
N VAL A 170 -1.32 -15.32 1.93
CA VAL A 170 -0.42 -14.82 0.87
C VAL A 170 1.04 -15.31 1.07
N ILE A 171 1.41 -15.74 2.28
CA ILE A 171 2.72 -16.31 2.58
C ILE A 171 2.86 -17.70 1.99
N ASP A 172 1.80 -18.51 2.04
CA ASP A 172 1.77 -19.83 1.39
C ASP A 172 1.95 -19.67 -0.11
N VAL A 173 1.19 -18.75 -0.71
CA VAL A 173 1.30 -18.41 -2.15
C VAL A 173 2.68 -17.89 -2.51
N LEU A 174 3.31 -17.06 -1.66
CA LEU A 174 4.66 -16.56 -1.89
C LEU A 174 5.69 -17.70 -1.95
N ASN A 175 5.61 -18.65 -1.02
CA ASN A 175 6.50 -19.81 -1.01
C ASN A 175 6.35 -20.68 -2.25
N ASP A 176 5.11 -20.93 -2.67
CA ASP A 176 4.81 -21.72 -3.87
C ASP A 176 5.25 -20.97 -5.14
N PHE A 177 5.01 -19.67 -5.21
CA PHE A 177 5.47 -18.81 -6.31
C PHE A 177 6.99 -18.88 -6.44
N LEU A 178 7.72 -18.65 -5.35
CA LEU A 178 9.19 -18.66 -5.37
C LEU A 178 9.74 -20.05 -5.74
N THR A 179 9.10 -21.12 -5.27
CA THR A 179 9.49 -22.49 -5.64
C THR A 179 9.32 -22.74 -7.13
N ARG A 180 8.22 -22.33 -7.72
CA ARG A 180 7.95 -22.46 -9.16
C ARG A 180 8.89 -21.62 -10.04
N HIS A 181 9.31 -20.44 -9.56
CA HIS A 181 10.13 -19.49 -10.32
C HIS A 181 11.64 -19.63 -10.06
N SER A 182 12.06 -20.39 -9.05
CA SER A 182 13.47 -20.66 -8.73
C SER A 182 14.02 -21.88 -9.47
N SER A 183 13.21 -22.60 -10.26
CA SER A 183 13.65 -23.83 -10.95
C SER A 183 14.62 -23.53 -12.09
N PRO A 184 15.81 -24.20 -12.16
CA PRO A 184 16.80 -24.01 -13.23
C PRO A 184 16.31 -24.36 -14.63
N SER A 185 15.17 -25.07 -14.74
CA SER A 185 14.59 -25.54 -16.00
C SER A 185 13.89 -24.47 -16.84
N ARG A 186 13.61 -23.28 -16.29
CA ARG A 186 13.10 -22.12 -17.04
C ARG A 186 14.26 -21.21 -17.51
N LYS A 187 15.19 -21.75 -18.27
CA LYS A 187 16.02 -20.96 -19.19
C LYS A 187 15.11 -20.44 -20.30
N LEU A 188 14.41 -19.35 -20.07
CA LEU A 188 13.92 -18.50 -21.14
C LEU A 188 15.16 -18.00 -21.88
N SER A 189 15.27 -18.42 -23.14
CA SER A 189 16.31 -18.12 -24.10
C SER A 189 17.11 -16.83 -23.82
N GLY A 190 18.35 -16.95 -23.38
CA GLY A 190 19.38 -15.92 -23.50
C GLY A 190 19.58 -14.98 -22.31
N PHE A 191 18.76 -14.98 -21.23
CA PHE A 191 18.98 -14.18 -20.04
C PHE A 191 18.94 -15.05 -18.78
N GLY A 192 19.91 -14.81 -17.88
CA GLY A 192 20.13 -15.58 -16.66
C GLY A 192 18.95 -15.61 -15.69
N ILE A 193 19.14 -16.23 -14.53
CA ILE A 193 18.17 -16.42 -13.42
C ILE A 193 17.29 -15.18 -13.25
N THR A 194 15.96 -15.34 -13.36
CA THR A 194 15.00 -14.26 -13.15
C THR A 194 15.12 -13.75 -11.71
N ARG A 195 15.60 -12.53 -11.54
CA ARG A 195 15.71 -11.88 -10.23
C ARG A 195 14.44 -11.08 -9.95
N HIS A 196 13.95 -11.16 -8.73
CA HIS A 196 12.78 -10.41 -8.30
C HIS A 196 13.20 -9.25 -7.39
N SER A 197 12.51 -8.10 -7.51
CA SER A 197 12.47 -7.06 -6.50
C SER A 197 11.13 -7.14 -5.77
N LEU A 198 11.16 -7.35 -4.47
CA LEU A 198 9.96 -7.57 -3.67
C LEU A 198 9.46 -6.26 -3.06
N TYR A 199 8.15 -6.04 -3.12
CA TYR A 199 7.46 -4.91 -2.52
C TYR A 199 6.24 -5.39 -1.78
N ALA A 200 6.14 -5.10 -0.48
CA ALA A 200 5.02 -5.59 0.32
C ALA A 200 4.33 -4.50 1.13
N CYS A 201 3.00 -4.60 1.25
CA CYS A 201 2.19 -3.79 2.14
C CYS A 201 1.05 -4.64 2.70
N GLY A 202 0.81 -4.56 4.01
CA GLY A 202 -0.22 -5.32 4.69
C GLY A 202 -0.01 -5.39 6.20
N PRO A 203 -0.69 -6.32 6.89
CA PRO A 203 -0.57 -6.50 8.34
C PRO A 203 0.88 -6.80 8.78
N LYS A 204 1.29 -6.27 9.93
CA LYS A 204 2.65 -6.45 10.48
C LYS A 204 3.12 -7.91 10.50
N PRO A 205 2.34 -8.90 10.96
CA PRO A 205 2.78 -10.31 10.92
C PRO A 205 3.06 -10.83 9.50
N MET A 206 2.29 -10.37 8.50
CA MET A 206 2.55 -10.71 7.11
C MET A 206 3.87 -10.10 6.62
N LEU A 207 4.10 -8.81 6.92
CA LEU A 207 5.34 -8.13 6.52
C LEU A 207 6.57 -8.75 7.16
N GLU A 208 6.49 -9.16 8.42
CA GLU A 208 7.56 -9.89 9.13
C GLU A 208 7.87 -11.22 8.43
N ALA A 209 6.83 -12.02 8.11
CA ALA A 209 7.01 -13.30 7.43
C ALA A 209 7.60 -13.13 6.01
N VAL A 210 7.09 -12.15 5.25
CA VAL A 210 7.62 -11.80 3.92
C VAL A 210 9.09 -11.40 4.02
N SER A 211 9.44 -10.56 5.00
CA SER A 211 10.81 -10.09 5.20
C SER A 211 11.76 -11.24 5.51
N LYS A 212 11.36 -12.17 6.38
CA LYS A 212 12.14 -13.36 6.69
C LYS A 212 12.40 -14.21 5.46
N ILE A 213 11.36 -14.50 4.68
CA ILE A 213 11.52 -15.27 3.43
C ILE A 213 12.44 -14.56 2.44
N ALA A 214 12.33 -13.25 2.30
CA ALA A 214 13.16 -12.49 1.39
C ALA A 214 14.63 -12.50 1.81
N ILE A 215 14.92 -12.34 3.10
CA ILE A 215 16.28 -12.43 3.66
C ILE A 215 16.86 -13.84 3.48
N ASP A 216 16.10 -14.88 3.82
CA ASP A 216 16.54 -16.28 3.71
C ASP A 216 16.85 -16.69 2.24
N LYS A 217 16.20 -16.04 1.28
CA LYS A 217 16.37 -16.32 -0.17
C LYS A 217 17.23 -15.26 -0.90
N ASP A 218 17.85 -14.34 -0.17
CA ASP A 218 18.65 -13.24 -0.75
C ASP A 218 17.88 -12.41 -1.81
N ILE A 219 16.61 -12.14 -1.54
CA ILE A 219 15.75 -11.32 -2.39
C ILE A 219 15.70 -9.91 -1.83
N LYS A 220 16.19 -8.93 -2.60
CA LYS A 220 16.03 -7.51 -2.24
C LYS A 220 14.57 -7.10 -2.20
N GLY A 221 14.18 -6.36 -1.18
CA GLY A 221 12.79 -5.94 -1.06
C GLY A 221 12.55 -4.76 -0.17
N TYR A 222 11.30 -4.29 -0.23
CA TYR A 222 10.83 -3.13 0.51
C TYR A 222 9.46 -3.43 1.13
N VAL A 223 9.27 -2.95 2.34
CA VAL A 223 8.00 -3.05 3.07
C VAL A 223 7.46 -1.66 3.37
N SER A 224 6.15 -1.48 3.17
CA SER A 224 5.44 -0.27 3.59
C SER A 224 4.79 -0.51 4.94
N LEU A 225 5.26 0.21 5.96
CA LEU A 225 4.79 0.08 7.33
C LEU A 225 3.62 1.01 7.62
N GLU A 226 2.71 0.53 8.45
CA GLU A 226 1.62 1.32 9.01
C GLU A 226 1.86 1.51 10.52
N GLU A 227 1.80 2.78 10.96
CA GLU A 227 1.90 3.13 12.38
C GLU A 227 0.89 4.20 12.76
N ASN A 228 0.59 4.30 14.06
CA ASN A 228 -0.26 5.37 14.57
C ASN A 228 0.42 6.72 14.39
N MET A 229 -0.23 7.63 13.68
CA MET A 229 0.31 8.95 13.36
C MET A 229 -0.51 10.06 13.99
N ALA A 230 0.17 11.00 14.67
CA ALA A 230 -0.44 12.23 15.12
C ALA A 230 -0.14 13.37 14.14
N CYS A 231 1.13 13.75 13.94
CA CYS A 231 1.49 14.88 13.08
C CYS A 231 1.61 14.52 11.59
N GLY A 232 2.09 13.34 11.24
CA GLY A 232 2.31 12.87 9.87
C GLY A 232 3.58 13.41 9.17
N PHE A 233 4.33 14.34 9.76
CA PHE A 233 5.49 15.00 9.13
C PHE A 233 6.79 14.93 9.97
N GLY A 234 6.83 14.07 10.99
CA GLY A 234 8.06 13.75 11.72
C GLY A 234 8.36 14.60 12.96
N ALA A 235 7.42 15.45 13.44
CA ALA A 235 7.65 16.29 14.61
C ALA A 235 7.41 15.59 15.94
N CYS A 236 6.36 14.74 16.06
CA CYS A 236 5.90 14.22 17.34
C CYS A 236 6.55 12.89 17.76
N LEU A 237 7.30 12.22 16.88
CA LEU A 237 7.95 10.90 17.09
C LEU A 237 7.00 9.72 17.38
N GLY A 238 5.68 9.93 17.34
CA GLY A 238 4.69 8.90 17.70
C GLY A 238 4.65 7.68 16.77
N CYS A 239 5.17 7.79 15.55
CA CYS A 239 5.23 6.70 14.56
C CYS A 239 6.63 6.10 14.43
N ALA A 240 7.45 6.15 15.49
CA ALA A 240 8.81 5.62 15.46
C ALA A 240 8.82 4.10 15.48
N VAL A 241 9.59 3.49 14.57
CA VAL A 241 9.85 2.06 14.51
C VAL A 241 11.34 1.79 14.74
N LYS A 242 11.65 0.60 15.26
CA LYS A 242 13.02 0.19 15.49
C LYS A 242 13.64 -0.28 14.18
N THR A 243 14.85 0.18 13.89
CA THR A 243 15.65 -0.26 12.73
C THR A 243 17.04 -0.68 13.22
N ILE A 244 17.81 -1.34 12.36
CA ILE A 244 19.21 -1.70 12.65
C ILE A 244 20.09 -0.47 12.93
N ASN A 245 19.70 0.71 12.45
CA ASN A 245 20.40 1.98 12.61
C ASN A 245 19.72 2.92 13.64
N GLY A 246 18.96 2.37 14.59
CA GLY A 246 18.22 3.14 15.60
C GLY A 246 16.75 3.31 15.25
N TYR A 247 16.10 4.35 15.77
CA TYR A 247 14.68 4.62 15.53
C TYR A 247 14.45 5.52 14.32
N LYS A 248 13.52 5.15 13.45
CA LYS A 248 13.06 5.96 12.30
C LYS A 248 11.56 6.19 12.37
N ARG A 249 11.11 7.33 11.88
CA ARG A 249 9.68 7.72 11.85
C ARG A 249 9.05 7.24 10.56
N VAL A 250 8.02 6.44 10.66
CA VAL A 250 7.28 5.95 9.48
C VAL A 250 6.77 7.10 8.61
N CYS A 251 6.34 8.20 9.21
CA CYS A 251 5.80 9.34 8.46
C CYS A 251 6.84 10.21 7.74
N LYS A 252 8.15 10.07 8.04
CA LYS A 252 9.18 10.93 7.47
C LYS A 252 10.26 10.14 6.72
N GLU A 253 10.89 9.18 7.39
CA GLU A 253 11.90 8.31 6.79
C GLU A 253 11.27 7.14 6.00
N GLY A 254 10.03 6.71 6.37
CA GLY A 254 9.19 5.74 5.67
C GLY A 254 8.05 6.43 4.88
N PRO A 255 6.92 5.76 4.65
CA PRO A 255 6.53 4.45 5.20
C PRO A 255 7.26 3.25 4.57
N VAL A 256 7.90 3.44 3.43
CA VAL A 256 8.61 2.39 2.71
C VAL A 256 10.04 2.28 3.21
N PHE A 257 10.42 1.09 3.64
CA PHE A 257 11.76 0.77 4.15
C PHE A 257 12.32 -0.47 3.45
N PRO A 258 13.65 -0.56 3.29
CA PRO A 258 14.31 -1.82 2.94
C PRO A 258 13.98 -2.90 3.98
N ILE A 259 13.75 -4.13 3.52
CA ILE A 259 13.38 -5.27 4.38
C ILE A 259 14.44 -5.52 5.46
N GLU A 260 15.71 -5.45 5.09
CA GLU A 260 16.85 -5.69 5.98
C GLU A 260 17.03 -4.62 7.06
N GLU A 261 16.35 -3.49 6.93
CA GLU A 261 16.49 -2.38 7.87
C GLU A 261 15.59 -2.50 9.10
N ILE A 262 14.47 -3.22 9.00
CA ILE A 262 13.46 -3.28 10.05
C ILE A 262 13.82 -4.35 11.08
N VAL A 263 13.72 -3.98 12.37
CA VAL A 263 13.79 -4.90 13.51
C VAL A 263 12.36 -5.21 13.93
N TRP A 264 11.90 -6.42 13.57
CA TRP A 264 10.54 -6.89 13.82
C TRP A 264 10.25 -7.22 15.27
#